data_ef84ab5333f857ce3b85d6a019789b25
#
_entry.id   ef84ab5333f857ce3b85d6a019789b25
#
_cell.length_a   1.000
_cell.length_b   1.000
_cell.length_c   1.000
_cell.angle_alpha   90.00
_cell.angle_beta   90.00
_cell.angle_gamma   90.00
#
_symmetry.space_group_name_H-M   'P 1'
#
loop_
_entity.id
_entity.type
_entity.pdbx_description
1 polymer ?
#
loop_
_entity_poly.entity_id
_entity_poly.type
_entity_poly.pdbx_seq_one_letter_code
_entity_poly.pdbx_strand_id
1 'polypeptide(L)'
;FISVINVEFATAMTLTFSSPFFIVILSIFFLNDKVGIYRWSAIIVGFIGVVLILKPTSDIFNFYSIFSIFTAIAWAFSVIILKFIPKGYSTSKIQFYTLLFNVIGALILFIILSSDFNINSTRDLMLMMLTGILGGSAAILFVYAYRLISVSKLASFEYFGIPSSFLLGWLFFNEAPWSQLFPGVLLIVSAGFIIIWRDAQKNKPVKGNKKFY
;
A
#
# COMPACT_ATOMS: atom_id res chain seq x y z
N PHE A 1 -11.56 -4.67 -9.37
CA PHE A 1 -13.01 -4.92 -9.44
C PHE A 1 -13.32 -6.36 -9.87
N ILE A 2 -12.83 -6.84 -11.03
CA ILE A 2 -13.14 -8.18 -11.55
C ILE A 2 -12.84 -9.28 -10.51
N SER A 3 -11.71 -9.22 -9.84
CA SER A 3 -11.36 -10.18 -8.78
C SER A 3 -12.32 -10.09 -7.60
N VAL A 4 -12.62 -8.90 -7.11
CA VAL A 4 -13.47 -8.68 -5.91
C VAL A 4 -14.92 -9.15 -6.12
N ILE A 5 -15.40 -9.17 -7.36
CA ILE A 5 -16.76 -9.65 -7.68
C ILE A 5 -16.81 -11.20 -7.73
N ASN A 6 -15.71 -11.86 -8.13
CA ASN A 6 -15.68 -13.30 -8.42
C ASN A 6 -14.91 -14.13 -7.38
N VAL A 7 -14.22 -13.49 -6.45
CA VAL A 7 -13.41 -14.11 -5.39
C VAL A 7 -13.79 -13.48 -4.07
N GLU A 8 -13.74 -14.25 -2.98
CA GLU A 8 -13.98 -13.69 -1.65
C GLU A 8 -13.07 -12.49 -1.37
N PHE A 9 -13.66 -11.41 -0.84
CA PHE A 9 -12.99 -10.13 -0.62
C PHE A 9 -11.67 -10.26 0.18
N ALA A 10 -11.69 -11.10 1.22
CA ALA A 10 -10.50 -11.36 2.04
C ALA A 10 -9.36 -11.96 1.23
N THR A 11 -9.68 -12.91 0.34
CA THR A 11 -8.70 -13.55 -0.56
C THR A 11 -8.17 -12.56 -1.59
N ALA A 12 -9.04 -11.79 -2.24
CA ALA A 12 -8.63 -10.77 -3.21
C ALA A 12 -7.72 -9.71 -2.57
N MET A 13 -8.04 -9.25 -1.36
CA MET A 13 -7.22 -8.30 -0.61
C MET A 13 -5.89 -8.89 -0.18
N THR A 14 -5.85 -10.14 0.31
CA THR A 14 -4.60 -10.81 0.69
C THR A 14 -3.64 -10.86 -0.49
N LEU A 15 -4.14 -11.22 -1.68
CA LEU A 15 -3.33 -11.26 -2.90
C LEU A 15 -2.85 -9.87 -3.31
N THR A 16 -3.67 -8.83 -3.17
CA THR A 16 -3.27 -7.45 -3.44
C THR A 16 -2.19 -6.98 -2.47
N PHE A 17 -2.26 -7.36 -1.20
CA PHE A 17 -1.21 -7.10 -0.20
C PHE A 17 0.11 -7.86 -0.46
N SER A 18 0.22 -8.64 -1.52
CA SER A 18 1.52 -9.12 -1.99
C SER A 18 2.35 -8.04 -2.70
N SER A 19 1.79 -6.85 -2.96
CA SER A 19 2.48 -5.73 -3.62
C SER A 19 3.84 -5.38 -3.00
N PRO A 20 4.08 -5.37 -1.69
CA PRO A 20 5.40 -5.08 -1.12
C PRO A 20 6.50 -6.04 -1.58
N PHE A 21 6.18 -7.32 -1.85
CA PHE A 21 7.15 -8.24 -2.43
C PHE A 21 7.58 -7.78 -3.83
N PHE A 22 6.60 -7.46 -4.68
CA PHE A 22 6.88 -6.99 -6.03
C PHE A 22 7.61 -5.65 -6.03
N ILE A 23 7.25 -4.73 -5.13
CA ILE A 23 7.94 -3.44 -4.95
C ILE A 23 9.43 -3.67 -4.65
N VAL A 24 9.74 -4.57 -3.71
CA VAL A 24 11.14 -4.86 -3.35
C VAL A 24 11.88 -5.54 -4.50
N ILE A 25 11.27 -6.52 -5.14
CA ILE A 25 11.88 -7.20 -6.29
C ILE A 25 12.17 -6.18 -7.40
N LEU A 26 11.19 -5.38 -7.80
CA LEU A 26 11.37 -4.37 -8.84
C LEU A 26 12.37 -3.28 -8.43
N SER A 27 12.44 -2.89 -7.14
CA SER A 27 13.42 -1.92 -6.68
C SER A 27 14.87 -2.42 -6.81
N ILE A 28 15.10 -3.72 -6.63
CA ILE A 28 16.41 -4.34 -6.87
C ILE A 28 16.77 -4.25 -8.35
N PHE A 29 15.85 -4.63 -9.25
CA PHE A 29 16.12 -4.67 -10.68
C PHE A 29 16.22 -3.29 -11.34
N PHE A 30 15.32 -2.37 -11.01
CA PHE A 30 15.21 -1.08 -11.68
C PHE A 30 15.94 0.07 -10.98
N LEU A 31 16.06 0.01 -9.65
CA LEU A 31 16.67 1.08 -8.86
C LEU A 31 18.03 0.69 -8.27
N ASN A 32 18.48 -0.55 -8.49
CA ASN A 32 19.69 -1.13 -7.88
C ASN A 32 19.70 -0.99 -6.35
N ASP A 33 18.52 -1.06 -5.71
CA ASP A 33 18.39 -0.98 -4.26
C ASP A 33 19.07 -2.19 -3.58
N LYS A 34 19.96 -1.92 -2.63
CA LYS A 34 20.56 -2.98 -1.80
C LYS A 34 19.61 -3.36 -0.68
N VAL A 35 18.83 -4.42 -0.90
CA VAL A 35 17.86 -4.94 0.06
C VAL A 35 18.52 -5.99 0.93
N GLY A 36 18.72 -5.67 2.21
CA GLY A 36 19.27 -6.61 3.20
C GLY A 36 18.20 -7.51 3.80
N ILE A 37 18.67 -8.54 4.52
CA ILE A 37 17.84 -9.57 5.16
C ILE A 37 16.73 -8.96 6.06
N TYR A 38 17.00 -7.88 6.77
CA TYR A 38 16.02 -7.22 7.64
C TYR A 38 14.79 -6.66 6.90
N ARG A 39 14.95 -6.20 5.65
CA ARG A 39 13.81 -5.73 4.85
C ARG A 39 13.00 -6.89 4.31
N TRP A 40 13.69 -7.97 3.87
CA TRP A 40 13.02 -9.19 3.47
C TRP A 40 12.26 -9.83 4.63
N SER A 41 12.87 -9.94 5.82
CA SER A 41 12.18 -10.48 6.99
C SER A 41 10.97 -9.63 7.39
N ALA A 42 11.07 -8.31 7.34
CA ALA A 42 9.95 -7.43 7.66
C ALA A 42 8.76 -7.62 6.68
N ILE A 43 9.04 -7.76 5.37
CA ILE A 43 7.99 -7.99 4.38
C ILE A 43 7.34 -9.36 4.59
N ILE A 44 8.12 -10.41 4.84
CA ILE A 44 7.60 -11.76 5.08
C ILE A 44 6.77 -11.78 6.37
N VAL A 45 7.28 -11.24 7.47
CA VAL A 45 6.58 -11.20 8.76
C VAL A 45 5.30 -10.36 8.65
N GLY A 46 5.37 -9.19 7.99
CA GLY A 46 4.20 -8.36 7.76
C GLY A 46 3.14 -9.09 6.93
N PHE A 47 3.53 -9.78 5.87
CA PHE A 47 2.62 -10.55 5.03
C PHE A 47 1.98 -11.74 5.76
N ILE A 48 2.74 -12.44 6.60
CA ILE A 48 2.16 -13.47 7.48
C ILE A 48 1.09 -12.86 8.38
N GLY A 49 1.34 -11.66 8.92
CA GLY A 49 0.35 -10.91 9.69
C GLY A 49 -0.93 -10.62 8.89
N VAL A 50 -0.80 -10.22 7.62
CA VAL A 50 -1.93 -10.01 6.70
C VAL A 50 -2.74 -11.29 6.51
N VAL A 51 -2.07 -12.40 6.21
CA VAL A 51 -2.71 -13.72 6.01
C VAL A 51 -3.47 -14.15 7.27
N LEU A 52 -2.92 -13.95 8.46
CA LEU A 52 -3.58 -14.30 9.72
C LEU A 52 -4.82 -13.45 10.01
N ILE A 53 -4.83 -12.17 9.60
CA ILE A 53 -5.98 -11.28 9.78
C ILE A 53 -7.07 -11.57 8.75
N LEU A 54 -6.71 -11.66 7.48
CA LEU A 54 -7.67 -11.77 6.37
C LEU A 54 -8.17 -13.19 6.17
N LYS A 55 -7.42 -14.21 6.61
CA LYS A 55 -7.78 -15.65 6.53
C LYS A 55 -8.31 -16.03 5.14
N PRO A 56 -7.48 -15.88 4.08
CA PRO A 56 -7.92 -16.17 2.72
C PRO A 56 -8.40 -17.62 2.59
N THR A 57 -9.41 -17.82 1.76
CA THR A 57 -9.99 -19.13 1.48
C THR A 57 -9.26 -19.88 0.35
N SER A 58 -9.72 -21.08 0.02
CA SER A 58 -9.24 -21.88 -1.12
C SER A 58 -9.42 -21.20 -2.48
N ASP A 59 -10.18 -20.13 -2.55
CA ASP A 59 -10.40 -19.32 -3.76
C ASP A 59 -9.12 -18.64 -4.29
N ILE A 60 -8.00 -18.75 -3.57
CA ILE A 60 -6.67 -18.35 -4.06
C ILE A 60 -6.37 -19.01 -5.42
N PHE A 61 -6.83 -20.23 -5.65
CA PHE A 61 -6.65 -20.98 -6.90
C PHE A 61 -7.69 -20.68 -7.98
N ASN A 62 -8.63 -19.75 -7.70
CA ASN A 62 -9.59 -19.31 -8.71
C ASN A 62 -8.88 -18.51 -9.80
N PHE A 63 -9.27 -18.70 -11.07
CA PHE A 63 -8.72 -17.95 -12.21
C PHE A 63 -8.80 -16.43 -12.01
N TYR A 64 -9.89 -15.94 -11.40
CA TYR A 64 -10.06 -14.51 -11.14
C TYR A 64 -9.09 -13.94 -10.10
N SER A 65 -8.44 -14.77 -9.31
CA SER A 65 -7.41 -14.34 -8.34
C SER A 65 -6.18 -13.78 -9.02
N ILE A 66 -5.91 -14.13 -10.27
CA ILE A 66 -4.80 -13.60 -11.07
C ILE A 66 -4.91 -12.08 -11.25
N PHE A 67 -6.13 -11.53 -11.30
CA PHE A 67 -6.34 -10.09 -11.40
C PHE A 67 -5.90 -9.32 -10.15
N SER A 68 -6.01 -9.92 -8.96
CA SER A 68 -5.47 -9.32 -7.73
C SER A 68 -3.94 -9.30 -7.73
N ILE A 69 -3.31 -10.37 -8.19
CA ILE A 69 -1.84 -10.41 -8.35
C ILE A 69 -1.39 -9.39 -9.40
N PHE A 70 -2.10 -9.31 -10.51
CA PHE A 70 -1.81 -8.30 -11.55
C PHE A 70 -1.93 -6.87 -11.00
N THR A 71 -2.95 -6.61 -10.16
CA THR A 71 -3.11 -5.33 -9.47
C THR A 71 -1.92 -5.04 -8.55
N ALA A 72 -1.44 -6.02 -7.79
CA ALA A 72 -0.28 -5.88 -6.92
C ALA A 72 1.00 -5.56 -7.72
N ILE A 73 1.20 -6.21 -8.86
CA ILE A 73 2.34 -5.95 -9.76
C ILE A 73 2.22 -4.55 -10.39
N ALA A 74 1.04 -4.17 -10.90
CA ALA A 74 0.80 -2.86 -11.49
C ALA A 74 1.03 -1.73 -10.46
N TRP A 75 0.57 -1.93 -9.22
CA TRP A 75 0.85 -1.03 -8.11
C TRP A 75 2.36 -0.88 -7.87
N ALA A 76 3.09 -1.99 -7.80
CA ALA A 76 4.54 -1.99 -7.63
C ALA A 76 5.25 -1.22 -8.75
N PHE A 77 4.86 -1.42 -10.02
CA PHE A 77 5.37 -0.64 -11.13
C PHE A 77 5.09 0.85 -10.99
N SER A 78 3.88 1.24 -10.57
CA SER A 78 3.52 2.64 -10.35
C SER A 78 4.45 3.31 -9.34
N VAL A 79 4.75 2.62 -8.24
CA VAL A 79 5.67 3.09 -7.19
C VAL A 79 7.11 3.23 -7.72
N ILE A 80 7.58 2.28 -8.53
CA ILE A 80 8.93 2.34 -9.14
C ILE A 80 9.04 3.50 -10.13
N ILE A 81 8.02 3.71 -10.96
CA ILE A 81 7.99 4.79 -11.95
C ILE A 81 8.13 6.17 -11.28
N LEU A 82 7.58 6.36 -10.07
CA LEU A 82 7.75 7.61 -9.32
C LEU A 82 9.22 8.00 -9.09
N LYS A 83 10.13 7.02 -9.01
CA LYS A 83 11.57 7.28 -8.83
C LYS A 83 12.27 7.75 -10.09
N PHE A 84 11.73 7.44 -11.26
CA PHE A 84 12.28 7.89 -12.53
C PHE A 84 11.86 9.33 -12.87
N ILE A 85 10.86 9.87 -12.19
CA ILE A 85 10.42 11.26 -12.40
C ILE A 85 11.46 12.22 -11.81
N PRO A 86 12.02 13.15 -12.61
CA PRO A 86 13.02 14.11 -12.15
C PRO A 86 12.56 14.91 -10.93
N LYS A 87 13.51 15.25 -10.04
CA LYS A 87 13.20 16.00 -8.81
C LYS A 87 12.65 17.41 -9.06
N GLY A 88 12.89 17.97 -10.24
CA GLY A 88 12.36 19.30 -10.64
C GLY A 88 10.85 19.37 -10.78
N TYR A 89 10.16 18.24 -10.93
CA TYR A 89 8.70 18.22 -10.95
C TYR A 89 8.13 18.22 -9.53
N SER A 90 7.18 19.13 -9.25
CA SER A 90 6.50 19.16 -7.95
C SER A 90 5.62 17.93 -7.76
N THR A 91 5.52 17.46 -6.51
CA THR A 91 4.65 16.33 -6.16
C THR A 91 3.20 16.57 -6.54
N SER A 92 2.72 17.81 -6.38
CA SER A 92 1.35 18.20 -6.75
C SER A 92 1.09 18.08 -8.26
N LYS A 93 2.07 18.42 -9.11
CA LYS A 93 1.94 18.25 -10.56
C LYS A 93 1.83 16.77 -10.94
N ILE A 94 2.69 15.92 -10.35
CA ILE A 94 2.65 14.47 -10.59
C ILE A 94 1.27 13.92 -10.20
N GLN A 95 0.81 14.27 -9.02
CA GLN A 95 -0.47 13.79 -8.52
C GLN A 95 -1.66 14.32 -9.34
N PHE A 96 -1.60 15.57 -9.79
CA PHE A 96 -2.63 16.13 -10.67
C PHE A 96 -2.78 15.31 -11.95
N TYR A 97 -1.68 15.02 -12.65
CA TYR A 97 -1.74 14.21 -13.87
C TYR A 97 -2.18 12.76 -13.58
N THR A 98 -1.72 12.18 -12.49
CA THR A 98 -2.16 10.83 -12.08
C THR A 98 -3.66 10.78 -11.87
N LEU A 99 -4.24 11.75 -11.14
CA LEU A 99 -5.68 11.83 -10.91
C LEU A 99 -6.44 12.11 -12.21
N LEU A 100 -5.92 12.99 -13.06
CA LEU A 100 -6.53 13.28 -14.36
C LEU A 100 -6.65 12.02 -15.23
N PHE A 101 -5.57 11.25 -15.35
CA PHE A 101 -5.61 10.00 -16.11
C PHE A 101 -6.49 8.93 -15.45
N ASN A 102 -6.55 8.87 -14.12
CA ASN A 102 -7.48 8.00 -13.40
C ASN A 102 -8.95 8.37 -13.70
N VAL A 103 -9.29 9.66 -13.72
CA VAL A 103 -10.63 10.12 -14.07
C VAL A 103 -10.97 9.76 -15.51
N ILE A 104 -10.06 10.00 -16.46
CA ILE A 104 -10.25 9.64 -17.87
C ILE A 104 -10.45 8.11 -17.99
N GLY A 105 -9.60 7.31 -17.35
CA GLY A 105 -9.73 5.85 -17.36
C GLY A 105 -11.06 5.37 -16.75
N ALA A 106 -11.49 5.97 -15.64
CA ALA A 106 -12.77 5.67 -15.01
C ALA A 106 -13.96 6.02 -15.91
N LEU A 107 -13.92 7.17 -16.59
CA LEU A 107 -14.95 7.57 -17.55
C LEU A 107 -15.05 6.63 -18.74
N ILE A 108 -13.91 6.21 -19.29
CA ILE A 108 -13.87 5.22 -20.38
C ILE A 108 -14.49 3.90 -19.92
N LEU A 109 -14.11 3.40 -18.75
CA LEU A 109 -14.69 2.18 -18.20
C LEU A 109 -16.18 2.30 -17.91
N PHE A 110 -16.62 3.45 -17.41
CA PHE A 110 -18.02 3.74 -17.15
C PHE A 110 -18.86 3.65 -18.44
N ILE A 111 -18.37 4.23 -19.54
CA ILE A 111 -19.03 4.18 -20.85
C ILE A 111 -19.06 2.74 -21.39
N ILE A 112 -17.94 2.01 -21.31
CA ILE A 112 -17.85 0.64 -21.86
C ILE A 112 -18.73 -0.34 -21.08
N LEU A 113 -18.78 -0.20 -19.76
CA LEU A 113 -19.53 -1.10 -18.87
C LEU A 113 -21.01 -0.74 -18.78
N SER A 114 -21.46 0.33 -19.45
CA SER A 114 -22.87 0.82 -19.42
C SER A 114 -23.43 0.87 -18.00
N SER A 115 -22.63 1.34 -17.04
CA SER A 115 -23.01 1.35 -15.62
C SER A 115 -24.06 2.44 -15.36
N ASP A 116 -25.13 2.09 -14.64
CA ASP A 116 -26.08 3.07 -14.16
C ASP A 116 -25.49 3.91 -13.03
N PHE A 117 -25.55 5.23 -13.19
CA PHE A 117 -25.08 6.16 -12.18
C PHE A 117 -26.28 6.82 -11.49
N ASN A 118 -26.64 6.30 -10.32
CA ASN A 118 -27.72 6.84 -9.51
C ASN A 118 -27.17 7.41 -8.19
N ILE A 119 -27.23 8.73 -8.06
CA ILE A 119 -27.00 9.39 -6.76
C ILE A 119 -28.38 9.54 -6.11
N ASN A 120 -28.66 8.71 -5.10
CA ASN A 120 -29.99 8.65 -4.50
C ASN A 120 -30.18 9.67 -3.35
N SER A 121 -29.09 10.28 -2.85
CA SER A 121 -29.15 11.16 -1.69
C SER A 121 -28.05 12.22 -1.69
N THR A 122 -28.38 13.41 -1.17
CA THR A 122 -27.38 14.47 -0.88
C THR A 122 -26.29 13.99 0.07
N ARG A 123 -26.61 13.07 1.00
CA ARG A 123 -25.65 12.44 1.88
C ARG A 123 -24.61 11.64 1.10
N ASP A 124 -25.03 10.88 0.10
CA ASP A 124 -24.10 10.07 -0.72
C ASP A 124 -23.13 10.98 -1.48
N LEU A 125 -23.65 12.08 -2.04
CA LEU A 125 -22.80 13.08 -2.70
C LEU A 125 -21.76 13.69 -1.75
N MET A 126 -22.16 14.05 -0.52
CA MET A 126 -21.26 14.58 0.49
C MET A 126 -20.19 13.56 0.89
N LEU A 127 -20.55 12.29 1.08
CA LEU A 127 -19.60 11.22 1.38
C LEU A 127 -18.63 10.96 0.23
N MET A 128 -19.10 11.00 -1.01
CA MET A 128 -18.23 10.89 -2.20
C MET A 128 -17.23 12.06 -2.28
N MET A 129 -17.68 13.29 -2.04
CA MET A 129 -16.79 14.47 -2.00
C MET A 129 -15.76 14.35 -0.89
N LEU A 130 -16.17 13.95 0.32
CA LEU A 130 -15.27 13.76 1.47
C LEU A 130 -14.22 12.67 1.17
N THR A 131 -14.64 11.55 0.60
CA THR A 131 -13.73 10.47 0.19
C THR A 131 -12.73 10.96 -0.86
N GLY A 132 -13.18 11.76 -1.83
CA GLY A 132 -12.31 12.36 -2.84
C GLY A 132 -11.26 13.29 -2.24
N ILE A 133 -11.64 14.15 -1.30
CA ILE A 133 -10.72 15.09 -0.62
C ILE A 133 -9.72 14.32 0.24
N LEU A 134 -10.19 13.39 1.07
CA LEU A 134 -9.33 12.59 1.95
C LEU A 134 -8.40 11.69 1.13
N GLY A 135 -8.92 10.98 0.14
CA GLY A 135 -8.14 10.12 -0.74
C GLY A 135 -7.12 10.89 -1.58
N GLY A 136 -7.51 12.05 -2.12
CA GLY A 136 -6.60 12.92 -2.87
C GLY A 136 -5.46 13.47 -2.00
N SER A 137 -5.76 13.91 -0.77
CA SER A 137 -4.73 14.37 0.17
C SER A 137 -3.79 13.24 0.60
N ALA A 138 -4.33 12.07 0.90
CA ALA A 138 -3.53 10.88 1.22
C ALA A 138 -2.62 10.48 0.05
N ALA A 139 -3.11 10.54 -1.19
CA ALA A 139 -2.32 10.23 -2.38
C ALA A 139 -1.15 11.21 -2.58
N ILE A 140 -1.34 12.51 -2.28
CA ILE A 140 -0.24 13.49 -2.32
C ILE A 140 0.83 13.13 -1.28
N LEU A 141 0.44 12.82 -0.05
CA LEU A 141 1.36 12.41 1.02
C LEU A 141 2.11 11.12 0.67
N PHE A 142 1.40 10.17 0.06
CA PHE A 142 1.97 8.91 -0.41
C PHE A 142 3.07 9.14 -1.46
N VAL A 143 2.78 9.91 -2.51
CA VAL A 143 3.76 10.25 -3.53
C VAL A 143 4.95 10.99 -2.94
N TYR A 144 4.71 11.92 -2.01
CA TYR A 144 5.75 12.65 -1.30
C TYR A 144 6.67 11.73 -0.51
N ALA A 145 6.11 10.79 0.27
CA ALA A 145 6.86 9.82 1.04
C ALA A 145 7.75 8.93 0.15
N TYR A 146 7.19 8.40 -0.94
CA TYR A 146 7.96 7.58 -1.89
C TYR A 146 9.05 8.36 -2.63
N ARG A 147 8.92 9.66 -2.78
CA ARG A 147 9.98 10.50 -3.37
C ARG A 147 11.12 10.81 -2.40
N LEU A 148 10.85 10.85 -1.11
CA LEU A 148 11.86 11.16 -0.07
C LEU A 148 12.69 9.95 0.32
N ILE A 149 12.07 8.78 0.47
CA ILE A 149 12.69 7.60 1.06
C ILE A 149 12.85 6.50 -0.01
N SER A 150 13.78 5.56 0.20
CA SER A 150 13.92 4.40 -0.70
C SER A 150 12.65 3.56 -0.71
N VAL A 151 12.26 3.12 -1.89
CA VAL A 151 11.02 2.38 -2.14
C VAL A 151 10.95 1.11 -1.29
N SER A 152 12.05 0.36 -1.24
CA SER A 152 12.14 -0.88 -0.46
C SER A 152 11.98 -0.71 1.05
N LYS A 153 12.19 0.51 1.59
CA LYS A 153 11.93 0.80 3.01
C LYS A 153 10.45 1.04 3.26
N LEU A 154 9.78 1.78 2.36
CA LEU A 154 8.37 2.11 2.51
C LEU A 154 7.45 0.93 2.24
N ALA A 155 7.84 0.00 1.39
CA ALA A 155 7.03 -1.15 1.01
C ALA A 155 6.45 -1.92 2.22
N SER A 156 7.23 -2.13 3.28
CA SER A 156 6.75 -2.83 4.48
C SER A 156 5.72 -2.03 5.28
N PHE A 157 5.71 -0.70 5.15
CA PHE A 157 4.74 0.16 5.82
C PHE A 157 3.36 0.12 5.14
N GLU A 158 3.25 -0.40 3.93
CA GLU A 158 1.94 -0.57 3.27
C GLU A 158 1.01 -1.48 4.07
N TYR A 159 1.55 -2.44 4.82
CA TYR A 159 0.75 -3.31 5.69
C TYR A 159 0.06 -2.57 6.85
N PHE A 160 0.56 -1.39 7.25
CA PHE A 160 -0.07 -0.56 8.29
C PHE A 160 -1.47 -0.07 7.92
N GLY A 161 -1.84 -0.12 6.65
CA GLY A 161 -3.20 0.15 6.21
C GLY A 161 -4.24 -0.74 6.91
N ILE A 162 -3.90 -2.01 7.19
CA ILE A 162 -4.81 -2.97 7.82
C ILE A 162 -5.12 -2.59 9.29
N PRO A 163 -4.13 -2.48 10.21
CA PRO A 163 -4.44 -2.07 11.58
C PRO A 163 -5.05 -0.66 11.66
N SER A 164 -4.70 0.24 10.74
CA SER A 164 -5.30 1.58 10.68
C SER A 164 -6.79 1.52 10.31
N SER A 165 -7.17 0.70 9.33
CA SER A 165 -8.57 0.54 8.95
C SER A 165 -9.42 -0.09 10.06
N PHE A 166 -8.87 -1.06 10.81
CA PHE A 166 -9.53 -1.61 12.00
C PHE A 166 -9.72 -0.57 13.09
N LEU A 167 -8.70 0.26 13.35
CA LEU A 167 -8.80 1.34 14.34
C LEU A 167 -9.90 2.33 13.97
N LEU A 168 -9.97 2.72 12.70
CA LEU A 168 -11.01 3.63 12.20
C LEU A 168 -12.40 2.98 12.24
N GLY A 169 -12.50 1.68 11.88
CA GLY A 169 -13.73 0.90 12.00
C GLY A 169 -14.27 0.88 13.42
N TRP A 170 -13.37 0.70 14.41
CA TRP A 170 -13.74 0.77 15.81
C TRP A 170 -14.19 2.17 16.25
N LEU A 171 -13.43 3.21 15.88
CA LEU A 171 -13.72 4.58 16.33
C LEU A 171 -15.02 5.15 15.72
N PHE A 172 -15.30 4.88 14.45
CA PHE A 172 -16.39 5.51 13.73
C PHE A 172 -17.64 4.63 13.60
N PHE A 173 -17.46 3.31 13.59
CA PHE A 173 -18.54 2.35 13.36
C PHE A 173 -18.80 1.43 14.56
N ASN A 174 -17.98 1.53 15.61
CA ASN A 174 -18.01 0.63 16.78
C ASN A 174 -17.84 -0.86 16.38
N GLU A 175 -17.21 -1.12 15.25
CA GLU A 175 -16.90 -2.44 14.72
C GLU A 175 -15.46 -2.79 15.08
N ALA A 176 -15.28 -3.63 16.10
CA ALA A 176 -13.95 -4.04 16.54
C ALA A 176 -13.83 -5.56 16.64
N PRO A 177 -13.58 -6.28 15.55
CA PRO A 177 -13.33 -7.72 15.59
C PRO A 177 -11.92 -8.01 16.15
N TRP A 178 -11.69 -7.70 17.42
CA TRP A 178 -10.41 -7.88 18.11
C TRP A 178 -9.86 -9.31 17.98
N SER A 179 -10.74 -10.30 18.02
CA SER A 179 -10.36 -11.71 17.87
C SER A 179 -9.80 -12.05 16.50
N GLN A 180 -10.19 -11.31 15.45
CA GLN A 180 -9.65 -11.48 14.09
C GLN A 180 -8.33 -10.73 13.90
N LEU A 181 -8.17 -9.61 14.60
CA LEU A 181 -6.98 -8.78 14.48
C LEU A 181 -5.74 -9.44 15.08
N PHE A 182 -5.91 -10.14 16.22
CA PHE A 182 -4.81 -10.85 16.89
C PHE A 182 -4.67 -12.29 16.39
N PRO A 183 -3.44 -12.83 16.20
CA PRO A 183 -2.13 -12.21 16.48
C PRO A 183 -1.55 -11.39 15.31
N GLY A 184 -2.22 -11.31 14.16
CA GLY A 184 -1.67 -10.76 12.92
C GLY A 184 -1.21 -9.30 13.05
N VAL A 185 -1.93 -8.45 13.81
CA VAL A 185 -1.53 -7.05 14.01
C VAL A 185 -0.17 -6.92 14.69
N LEU A 186 0.16 -7.81 15.63
CA LEU A 186 1.47 -7.79 16.30
C LEU A 186 2.61 -8.05 15.30
N LEU A 187 2.39 -8.94 14.33
CA LEU A 187 3.37 -9.22 13.29
C LEU A 187 3.54 -8.02 12.35
N ILE A 188 2.47 -7.36 11.94
CA ILE A 188 2.54 -6.17 11.09
C ILE A 188 3.29 -5.03 11.80
N VAL A 189 2.95 -4.77 13.05
CA VAL A 189 3.60 -3.73 13.85
C VAL A 189 5.09 -4.06 14.08
N SER A 190 5.40 -5.32 14.42
CA SER A 190 6.79 -5.76 14.61
C SER A 190 7.62 -5.64 13.31
N ALA A 191 7.02 -5.92 12.16
CA ALA A 191 7.67 -5.73 10.86
C ALA A 191 8.09 -4.27 10.63
N GLY A 192 7.22 -3.32 10.94
CA GLY A 192 7.54 -1.89 10.90
C GLY A 192 8.67 -1.52 11.87
N PHE A 193 8.61 -2.01 13.10
CA PHE A 193 9.66 -1.76 14.10
C PHE A 193 11.03 -2.31 13.69
N ILE A 194 11.09 -3.49 13.07
CA ILE A 194 12.34 -4.07 12.56
C ILE A 194 13.05 -3.09 11.61
N ILE A 195 12.30 -2.45 10.72
CA ILE A 195 12.86 -1.50 9.74
C ILE A 195 13.33 -0.23 10.44
N ILE A 196 12.50 0.36 11.30
CA ILE A 196 12.82 1.59 12.03
C ILE A 196 14.07 1.37 12.89
N TRP A 197 14.11 0.29 13.65
CA TRP A 197 15.23 -0.06 14.50
C TRP A 197 16.53 -0.23 13.69
N ARG A 198 16.46 -0.93 12.57
CA ARG A 198 17.62 -1.15 11.71
C ARG A 198 18.15 0.14 11.09
N ASP A 199 17.26 1.02 10.65
CA ASP A 199 17.67 2.31 10.08
C ASP A 199 18.25 3.24 11.15
N ALA A 200 17.71 3.23 12.36
CA ALA A 200 18.28 3.96 13.49
C ALA A 200 19.70 3.47 13.84
N GLN A 201 19.96 2.17 13.74
CA GLN A 201 21.29 1.61 13.95
C GLN A 201 22.30 2.06 12.87
N LYS A 202 21.88 2.11 11.60
CA LYS A 202 22.74 2.54 10.49
C LYS A 202 23.10 4.02 10.53
N ASN A 203 22.20 4.85 11.06
CA ASN A 203 22.36 6.31 11.14
C ASN A 203 23.07 6.76 12.42
N LYS A 204 23.52 5.85 13.30
CA LYS A 204 24.37 6.26 14.44
C LYS A 204 25.67 6.82 13.90
N PRO A 205 26.05 8.06 14.28
CA PRO A 205 27.33 8.62 13.90
C PRO A 205 28.42 7.67 14.39
N VAL A 206 29.33 7.29 13.49
CA VAL A 206 30.55 6.58 13.88
C VAL A 206 31.22 7.44 14.94
N LYS A 207 31.28 6.99 16.19
CA LYS A 207 32.04 7.67 17.25
C LYS A 207 33.47 7.79 16.73
N GLY A 208 33.78 9.00 16.26
CA GLY A 208 35.11 9.31 15.75
C GLY A 208 36.12 8.98 16.83
N ASN A 209 37.06 8.14 16.46
CA ASN A 209 38.26 7.88 17.20
C ASN A 209 39.01 9.23 17.28
N LYS A 210 38.78 10.02 18.34
CA LYS A 210 39.64 11.17 18.65
C LYS A 210 41.02 10.59 18.96
N LYS A 211 41.84 10.42 17.92
CA LYS A 211 43.26 10.34 18.10
C LYS A 211 43.73 11.74 18.52
N PHE A 212 43.95 11.90 19.79
CA PHE A 212 44.77 13.01 20.33
C PHE A 212 46.17 12.83 19.79
N TYR A 213 46.63 13.82 19.05
CA TYR A 213 48.02 14.18 18.89
C TYR A 213 48.20 15.59 19.47
#